data_4a814055127cb91f71d468fa14838520
#
_entry.id   4a814055127cb91f71d468fa14838520
#
_cell.length_a   1.000
_cell.length_b   1.000
_cell.length_c   1.000
_cell.angle_alpha   90.00
_cell.angle_beta   90.00
_cell.angle_gamma   90.00
#
_symmetry.space_group_name_H-M   'P 1'
#
loop_
_entity.id
_entity.type
_entity.pdbx_description
1 polymer ?
#
loop_
_entity_poly.entity_id
_entity_poly.type
_entity_poly.pdbx_seq_one_letter_code
_entity_poly.pdbx_strand_id
1 'polypeptide(L)'
;MQNVKRLVRWSCVPLISAVVALLLVGCQSAKDKSCCKAASTMSKPAVAATAPTAAVPTPAVTAPVAPTAPAVPAAPAVVVSAAPVAAGLPIRINAGASAPYTDSSGNGWLPDQGFVDGDVTDRGSDMEIANTQDQAIYRTERYGMSSFSYKLPNGKYIVKLHFAETYEDITGAGQRVFTFNVAGHEFKDFDVWVKAGGAKRAYVETVNVDITDGKLDITFTTNIQSPEINGIEIIPAS
;
A
#
# COMPACT_ATOMS: atom_id res chain seq x y z
N MET A 1 -44.74 47.58 14.59
CA MET A 1 -45.41 48.19 13.45
C MET A 1 -44.46 48.15 12.27
N GLN A 2 -44.98 47.76 11.12
CA GLN A 2 -44.42 47.70 9.76
C GLN A 2 -43.49 46.52 9.45
N ASN A 3 -44.15 45.51 8.88
CA ASN A 3 -43.64 44.46 7.99
C ASN A 3 -43.06 45.04 6.70
N VAL A 4 -41.82 44.63 6.35
CA VAL A 4 -41.35 44.78 4.97
C VAL A 4 -41.02 43.41 4.41
N LYS A 5 -41.96 42.85 3.66
CA LYS A 5 -41.78 41.67 2.79
C LYS A 5 -40.88 42.06 1.61
N ARG A 6 -39.68 41.46 1.50
CA ARG A 6 -38.89 41.52 0.27
C ARG A 6 -39.24 40.32 -0.62
N LEU A 7 -39.87 40.64 -1.73
CA LEU A 7 -40.06 39.75 -2.87
C LEU A 7 -38.69 39.42 -3.50
N VAL A 8 -38.38 38.15 -3.59
CA VAL A 8 -37.29 37.65 -4.42
C VAL A 8 -37.87 37.34 -5.80
N ARG A 9 -37.45 38.12 -6.79
CA ARG A 9 -37.76 37.90 -8.20
C ARG A 9 -36.94 36.74 -8.74
N TRP A 10 -37.61 35.74 -9.24
CA TRP A 10 -37.04 34.70 -10.07
C TRP A 10 -36.90 35.24 -11.51
N SER A 11 -35.68 35.32 -12.00
CA SER A 11 -35.42 35.55 -13.41
C SER A 11 -35.23 34.24 -14.13
N CYS A 12 -36.19 33.90 -14.95
CA CYS A 12 -36.06 32.86 -15.97
C CYS A 12 -35.08 33.32 -17.06
N VAL A 13 -34.08 32.53 -17.37
CA VAL A 13 -33.23 32.67 -18.55
C VAL A 13 -33.51 31.49 -19.47
N PRO A 14 -33.80 31.74 -20.77
CA PRO A 14 -34.26 30.73 -21.70
C PRO A 14 -33.12 29.84 -22.25
N LEU A 15 -33.48 28.57 -22.48
CA LEU A 15 -32.74 27.61 -23.30
C LEU A 15 -32.48 28.15 -24.70
N ILE A 16 -31.24 28.12 -25.14
CA ILE A 16 -30.91 28.19 -26.56
C ILE A 16 -30.38 26.79 -26.95
N SER A 17 -31.26 26.09 -27.67
CA SER A 17 -30.91 24.94 -28.50
C SER A 17 -30.09 25.40 -29.70
N ALA A 18 -28.89 24.89 -29.85
CA ALA A 18 -28.15 24.93 -31.09
C ALA A 18 -27.96 23.52 -31.62
N VAL A 19 -28.79 23.16 -32.56
CA VAL A 19 -28.65 22.04 -33.49
C VAL A 19 -27.57 22.43 -34.50
N VAL A 20 -26.48 21.70 -34.60
CA VAL A 20 -25.57 21.80 -35.75
C VAL A 20 -25.43 20.44 -36.41
N ALA A 21 -25.73 20.48 -37.69
CA ALA A 21 -25.93 19.38 -38.61
C ALA A 21 -24.63 18.67 -38.99
N LEU A 22 -24.82 17.42 -39.29
CA LEU A 22 -24.05 16.45 -40.07
C LEU A 22 -23.35 17.05 -41.30
N LEU A 23 -22.05 16.78 -41.44
CA LEU A 23 -21.43 16.69 -42.76
C LEU A 23 -20.56 15.43 -42.83
N LEU A 24 -21.12 14.43 -43.50
CA LEU A 24 -20.43 13.30 -44.08
C LEU A 24 -19.61 13.75 -45.29
N VAL A 25 -18.32 13.53 -45.27
CA VAL A 25 -17.52 13.43 -46.49
C VAL A 25 -16.75 12.12 -46.41
N GLY A 26 -17.20 11.19 -47.21
CA GLY A 26 -16.48 9.97 -47.52
C GLY A 26 -15.34 10.27 -48.52
N CYS A 27 -14.26 9.56 -48.34
CA CYS A 27 -13.35 9.28 -49.47
C CYS A 27 -12.85 7.83 -49.32
N GLN A 28 -13.23 7.08 -50.33
CA GLN A 28 -12.81 5.70 -50.61
C GLN A 28 -11.47 5.71 -51.34
N SER A 29 -10.86 4.53 -51.35
CA SER A 29 -9.86 4.03 -52.31
C SER A 29 -8.40 4.31 -51.97
N ALA A 30 -7.43 3.48 -52.17
CA ALA A 30 -7.34 2.14 -52.77
C ALA A 30 -6.04 1.46 -52.32
N LYS A 31 -6.10 0.20 -52.26
CA LYS A 31 -5.06 -0.83 -52.50
C LYS A 31 -3.65 -0.34 -52.84
N ASP A 32 -2.67 -0.81 -52.07
CA ASP A 32 -1.46 -1.34 -52.71
C ASP A 32 -0.90 -2.52 -51.89
N LYS A 33 -0.75 -3.63 -52.62
CA LYS A 33 -0.08 -4.84 -52.22
C LYS A 33 1.36 -4.75 -52.69
N SER A 34 2.32 -5.02 -51.83
CA SER A 34 3.62 -5.61 -52.24
C SER A 34 4.29 -6.06 -50.93
N CYS A 35 4.27 -7.33 -50.62
CA CYS A 35 5.19 -8.37 -51.00
C CYS A 35 6.66 -8.03 -50.65
N CYS A 36 7.13 -8.56 -49.50
CA CYS A 36 8.46 -9.15 -49.46
C CYS A 36 8.51 -10.24 -48.38
N LYS A 37 8.49 -11.44 -48.88
CA LYS A 37 8.73 -12.70 -48.22
C LYS A 37 10.25 -12.91 -48.16
N ALA A 38 10.81 -13.06 -46.99
CA ALA A 38 12.12 -13.69 -46.84
C ALA A 38 12.09 -14.58 -45.61
N ALA A 39 11.95 -15.84 -45.86
CA ALA A 39 12.27 -16.92 -44.95
C ALA A 39 13.80 -17.02 -44.82
N SER A 40 14.28 -17.18 -43.59
CA SER A 40 15.62 -17.73 -43.37
C SER A 40 15.51 -18.70 -42.21
N THR A 41 15.45 -19.95 -42.61
CA THR A 41 15.72 -21.15 -41.83
C THR A 41 17.23 -21.26 -41.61
N MET A 42 17.60 -21.84 -40.49
CA MET A 42 18.84 -22.60 -40.14
C MET A 42 19.39 -22.07 -38.80
N SER A 43 19.79 -22.82 -37.83
CA SER A 43 20.04 -24.24 -37.65
C SER A 43 20.30 -24.41 -36.14
N LYS A 44 19.79 -25.47 -35.59
CA LYS A 44 20.16 -25.99 -34.27
C LYS A 44 21.45 -26.78 -34.40
N PRO A 45 22.47 -26.64 -33.55
CA PRO A 45 23.39 -27.72 -33.26
C PRO A 45 23.01 -28.39 -31.94
N ALA A 46 22.76 -29.68 -32.01
CA ALA A 46 22.77 -30.58 -30.89
C ALA A 46 24.22 -30.79 -30.44
N VAL A 47 24.50 -30.67 -29.15
CA VAL A 47 25.75 -31.15 -28.58
C VAL A 47 25.43 -32.22 -27.54
N ALA A 48 26.15 -33.29 -27.68
CA ALA A 48 26.06 -34.60 -27.08
C ALA A 48 26.10 -34.63 -25.55
N ALA A 49 25.34 -35.59 -25.03
CA ALA A 49 25.43 -36.07 -23.66
C ALA A 49 26.80 -36.77 -23.43
N THR A 50 27.48 -36.35 -22.37
CA THR A 50 28.57 -37.13 -21.77
C THR A 50 28.06 -37.74 -20.46
N ALA A 51 28.21 -39.04 -20.36
CA ALA A 51 27.79 -39.89 -19.28
C ALA A 51 28.58 -39.64 -17.97
N PRO A 52 28.00 -39.95 -16.79
CA PRO A 52 28.65 -39.72 -15.52
C PRO A 52 29.69 -40.78 -15.17
N THR A 53 30.83 -40.31 -14.69
CA THR A 53 31.89 -41.09 -14.09
C THR A 53 31.50 -41.53 -12.67
N ALA A 54 31.69 -42.82 -12.41
CA ALA A 54 31.39 -43.47 -11.16
C ALA A 54 32.08 -42.84 -9.92
N ALA A 55 31.33 -42.67 -8.84
CA ALA A 55 31.82 -42.25 -7.54
C ALA A 55 32.52 -43.44 -6.85
N VAL A 56 33.71 -43.18 -6.35
CA VAL A 56 34.49 -44.05 -5.50
C VAL A 56 33.96 -43.93 -4.05
N PRO A 57 33.71 -45.02 -3.30
CA PRO A 57 33.25 -44.92 -1.91
C PRO A 57 34.40 -44.57 -0.98
N THR A 58 34.20 -43.50 -0.19
CA THR A 58 35.08 -43.06 0.88
C THR A 58 34.80 -43.90 2.11
N PRO A 59 35.81 -44.41 2.85
CA PRO A 59 35.60 -45.20 4.07
C PRO A 59 35.09 -44.32 5.22
N ALA A 60 34.13 -44.86 5.96
CA ALA A 60 33.56 -44.26 7.17
C ALA A 60 34.61 -44.11 8.27
N VAL A 61 34.86 -42.90 8.69
CA VAL A 61 35.65 -42.59 9.87
C VAL A 61 34.72 -42.60 11.07
N THR A 62 34.96 -43.56 11.97
CA THR A 62 34.29 -43.73 13.27
C THR A 62 34.66 -42.53 14.16
N ALA A 63 33.72 -41.67 14.51
CA ALA A 63 33.91 -40.59 15.47
C ALA A 63 34.05 -41.14 16.91
N PRO A 64 34.97 -40.64 17.73
CA PRO A 64 35.09 -41.01 19.13
C PRO A 64 33.92 -40.45 19.97
N VAL A 65 33.36 -41.28 20.81
CA VAL A 65 32.32 -40.95 21.79
C VAL A 65 32.87 -39.92 22.78
N ALA A 66 32.25 -38.74 22.83
CA ALA A 66 32.56 -37.71 23.81
C ALA A 66 32.04 -38.12 25.22
N PRO A 67 32.78 -37.87 26.30
CA PRO A 67 32.33 -38.16 27.65
C PRO A 67 31.15 -37.28 28.05
N THR A 68 30.13 -37.89 28.60
CA THR A 68 28.94 -37.26 29.17
C THR A 68 29.33 -36.34 30.33
N ALA A 69 29.15 -35.05 30.19
CA ALA A 69 29.30 -34.08 31.28
C ALA A 69 28.12 -34.24 32.28
N PRO A 70 28.36 -34.10 33.59
CA PRO A 70 27.30 -34.18 34.59
C PRO A 70 26.30 -33.05 34.44
N ALA A 71 25.00 -33.35 34.54
CA ALA A 71 23.90 -32.41 34.48
C ALA A 71 23.99 -31.41 35.64
N VAL A 72 24.15 -30.14 35.29
CA VAL A 72 24.00 -29.03 36.21
C VAL A 72 22.51 -28.86 36.52
N PRO A 73 22.06 -28.77 37.79
CA PRO A 73 20.66 -28.54 38.10
C PRO A 73 20.24 -27.18 37.55
N ALA A 74 19.14 -27.18 36.77
CA ALA A 74 18.53 -25.98 36.22
C ALA A 74 18.11 -25.05 37.37
N ALA A 75 18.66 -23.87 37.40
CA ALA A 75 18.18 -22.80 38.25
C ALA A 75 16.70 -22.46 37.91
N PRO A 76 15.86 -22.10 38.89
CA PRO A 76 14.47 -21.76 38.62
C PRO A 76 14.42 -20.59 37.62
N ALA A 77 13.69 -20.78 36.55
CA ALA A 77 13.42 -19.73 35.57
C ALA A 77 12.70 -18.60 36.32
N VAL A 78 13.39 -17.49 36.50
CA VAL A 78 12.78 -16.24 36.93
C VAL A 78 11.87 -15.83 35.77
N VAL A 79 10.57 -16.00 35.97
CA VAL A 79 9.57 -15.43 35.09
C VAL A 79 9.67 -13.91 35.29
N VAL A 80 10.50 -13.25 34.50
CA VAL A 80 10.49 -11.80 34.39
C VAL A 80 9.19 -11.48 33.69
N SER A 81 8.16 -11.17 34.47
CA SER A 81 6.97 -10.50 33.95
C SER A 81 7.46 -9.22 33.31
N ALA A 82 7.54 -9.22 31.98
CA ALA A 82 7.81 -8.01 31.25
C ALA A 82 6.68 -7.04 31.56
N ALA A 83 6.99 -6.05 32.39
CA ALA A 83 6.09 -4.92 32.59
C ALA A 83 5.74 -4.33 31.22
N PRO A 84 4.49 -3.92 30.98
CA PRO A 84 4.09 -3.35 29.71
C PRO A 84 4.93 -2.11 29.45
N VAL A 85 5.73 -2.15 28.39
CA VAL A 85 6.43 -0.97 27.88
C VAL A 85 5.37 -0.12 27.18
N ALA A 86 4.58 0.58 27.97
CA ALA A 86 3.59 1.55 27.49
C ALA A 86 4.24 2.91 27.16
N ALA A 87 5.55 2.95 26.93
CA ALA A 87 6.23 4.18 26.56
C ALA A 87 6.12 4.36 25.03
N GLY A 88 5.19 5.23 24.59
CA GLY A 88 5.10 5.71 23.23
C GLY A 88 3.88 5.28 22.39
N LEU A 89 2.88 4.62 22.98
CA LEU A 89 1.62 4.30 22.30
C LEU A 89 0.54 5.37 22.61
N PRO A 90 -0.34 5.69 21.65
CA PRO A 90 -0.45 5.18 20.29
C PRO A 90 0.66 5.68 19.36
N ILE A 91 1.07 4.84 18.40
CA ILE A 91 2.02 5.20 17.35
C ILE A 91 1.22 5.74 16.16
N ARG A 92 1.68 6.84 15.57
CA ARG A 92 1.13 7.42 14.34
C ARG A 92 2.27 7.76 13.40
N ILE A 93 2.20 7.30 12.17
CA ILE A 93 3.22 7.51 11.14
C ILE A 93 2.53 8.16 9.95
N ASN A 94 3.03 9.33 9.55
CA ASN A 94 2.61 9.99 8.31
C ASN A 94 3.53 9.51 7.19
N ALA A 95 3.00 8.65 6.34
CA ALA A 95 3.76 8.03 5.25
C ALA A 95 4.14 9.09 4.20
N GLY A 96 5.40 9.04 3.76
CA GLY A 96 5.95 10.03 2.83
C GLY A 96 6.36 11.36 3.45
N ALA A 97 6.01 11.63 4.72
CA ALA A 97 6.38 12.89 5.36
C ALA A 97 7.84 12.90 5.81
N SER A 98 8.54 13.99 5.54
CA SER A 98 9.94 14.19 5.95
C SER A 98 10.11 14.74 7.37
N ALA A 99 9.02 15.23 8.00
CA ALA A 99 9.03 15.85 9.33
C ALA A 99 7.81 15.42 10.15
N PRO A 100 7.89 15.52 11.50
CA PRO A 100 6.75 15.25 12.36
C PRO A 100 5.60 16.24 12.10
N TYR A 101 4.37 15.77 12.31
CA TYR A 101 3.15 16.58 12.19
C TYR A 101 2.31 16.44 13.48
N THR A 102 1.57 17.49 13.85
CA THR A 102 0.57 17.43 14.92
C THR A 102 -0.81 17.66 14.31
N ASP A 103 -1.71 16.69 14.50
CA ASP A 103 -3.07 16.76 13.95
C ASP A 103 -3.97 17.75 14.71
N SER A 104 -5.18 17.98 14.18
CA SER A 104 -6.17 18.90 14.75
C SER A 104 -6.65 18.50 16.14
N SER A 105 -6.45 17.26 16.54
CA SER A 105 -6.76 16.72 17.87
C SER A 105 -5.58 16.79 18.84
N GLY A 106 -4.42 17.32 18.41
CA GLY A 106 -3.20 17.43 19.20
C GLY A 106 -2.36 16.15 19.25
N ASN A 107 -2.64 15.16 18.41
CA ASN A 107 -1.83 13.95 18.33
C ASN A 107 -0.57 14.16 17.47
N GLY A 108 0.58 13.69 17.97
CA GLY A 108 1.82 13.69 17.22
C GLY A 108 1.88 12.56 16.23
N TRP A 109 2.27 12.86 14.98
CA TRP A 109 2.57 11.92 13.91
C TRP A 109 4.06 11.93 13.64
N LEU A 110 4.65 10.76 13.60
CA LEU A 110 6.05 10.56 13.23
C LEU A 110 6.21 10.71 11.71
N PRO A 111 7.40 11.11 11.24
CA PRO A 111 7.69 11.10 9.81
C PRO A 111 7.72 9.67 9.26
N ASP A 112 7.85 9.58 7.94
CA ASP A 112 7.93 8.32 7.20
C ASP A 112 9.02 7.40 7.74
N GLN A 113 8.63 6.19 8.12
CA GLN A 113 9.53 5.18 8.63
C GLN A 113 8.89 3.78 8.62
N GLY A 114 9.72 2.73 8.71
CA GLY A 114 9.28 1.33 8.83
C GLY A 114 8.91 0.67 7.51
N PHE A 115 8.91 1.38 6.40
CA PHE A 115 8.64 0.85 5.08
C PHE A 115 9.88 0.24 4.42
N VAL A 116 9.66 -0.75 3.57
CA VAL A 116 10.68 -1.37 2.71
C VAL A 116 10.27 -1.11 1.27
N ASP A 117 11.22 -0.68 0.46
CA ASP A 117 11.05 -0.29 -0.94
C ASP A 117 10.11 0.92 -1.13
N GLY A 118 9.85 1.24 -2.39
CA GLY A 118 8.97 2.32 -2.80
C GLY A 118 9.58 3.71 -2.64
N ASP A 119 8.82 4.68 -3.12
CA ASP A 119 9.17 6.09 -3.12
C ASP A 119 8.17 6.91 -2.32
N VAL A 120 8.50 8.17 -2.07
CA VAL A 120 7.63 9.12 -1.38
C VAL A 120 7.27 10.28 -2.30
N THR A 121 6.10 10.86 -2.08
CA THR A 121 5.72 12.11 -2.74
C THR A 121 5.00 13.03 -1.76
N ASP A 122 5.16 14.34 -1.98
CA ASP A 122 4.44 15.41 -1.30
C ASP A 122 3.70 16.22 -2.37
N ARG A 123 2.38 16.26 -2.27
CA ARG A 123 1.50 16.97 -3.22
C ARG A 123 1.38 18.46 -2.93
N GLY A 124 2.01 18.93 -1.85
CA GLY A 124 2.00 20.34 -1.45
C GLY A 124 0.74 20.78 -0.71
N SER A 125 0.82 21.97 -0.13
CA SER A 125 -0.23 22.53 0.73
C SER A 125 -1.52 22.89 0.00
N ASP A 126 -1.46 23.09 -1.31
CA ASP A 126 -2.58 23.59 -2.12
C ASP A 126 -3.57 22.47 -2.53
N MET A 127 -3.18 21.21 -2.33
CA MET A 127 -4.07 20.09 -2.61
C MET A 127 -5.15 19.99 -1.54
N GLU A 128 -6.41 20.13 -1.95
CA GLU A 128 -7.57 19.94 -1.08
C GLU A 128 -7.92 18.45 -0.97
N ILE A 129 -8.04 17.95 0.27
CA ILE A 129 -8.45 16.57 0.56
C ILE A 129 -9.79 16.61 1.30
N ALA A 130 -10.81 16.02 0.70
CA ALA A 130 -12.13 15.92 1.32
C ALA A 130 -12.18 14.81 2.40
N ASN A 131 -13.23 14.79 3.20
CA ASN A 131 -13.51 13.81 4.26
C ASN A 131 -12.51 13.81 5.43
N THR A 132 -11.73 14.88 5.60
CA THR A 132 -10.80 15.03 6.72
C THR A 132 -10.63 16.50 7.10
N GLN A 133 -10.29 16.75 8.37
CA GLN A 133 -9.80 18.04 8.84
C GLN A 133 -8.25 18.09 8.78
N ASP A 134 -7.60 16.95 8.80
CA ASP A 134 -6.14 16.79 8.84
C ASP A 134 -5.59 16.47 7.46
N GLN A 135 -5.79 17.38 6.51
CA GLN A 135 -5.43 17.19 5.11
C GLN A 135 -3.93 16.93 4.93
N ALA A 136 -3.08 17.46 5.80
CA ALA A 136 -1.64 17.29 5.74
C ALA A 136 -1.20 15.81 5.77
N ILE A 137 -1.94 14.94 6.48
CA ILE A 137 -1.66 13.49 6.52
C ILE A 137 -1.80 12.86 5.12
N TYR A 138 -2.75 13.35 4.32
CA TYR A 138 -3.11 12.78 3.03
C TYR A 138 -2.44 13.47 1.83
N ARG A 139 -1.67 14.54 2.07
CA ARG A 139 -0.89 15.22 1.03
C ARG A 139 0.45 14.59 0.78
N THR A 140 0.93 13.79 1.73
CA THR A 140 2.11 12.95 1.57
C THR A 140 1.69 11.49 1.44
N GLU A 141 2.43 10.73 0.66
CA GLU A 141 2.18 9.31 0.49
C GLU A 141 3.48 8.55 0.27
N ARG A 142 3.50 7.29 0.70
CA ARG A 142 4.47 6.30 0.24
C ARG A 142 3.79 5.38 -0.75
N TYR A 143 4.45 5.12 -1.88
CA TYR A 143 3.92 4.26 -2.93
C TYR A 143 4.97 3.27 -3.43
N GLY A 144 4.51 2.12 -3.97
CA GLY A 144 5.39 1.08 -4.48
C GLY A 144 6.15 0.30 -3.42
N MET A 145 5.81 0.46 -2.14
CA MET A 145 6.40 -0.30 -1.04
C MET A 145 5.99 -1.78 -1.11
N SER A 146 6.90 -2.66 -0.66
CA SER A 146 6.64 -4.09 -0.52
C SER A 146 6.13 -4.47 0.87
N SER A 147 6.58 -3.76 1.91
CA SER A 147 6.15 -4.01 3.28
C SER A 147 6.35 -2.81 4.20
N PHE A 148 5.72 -2.92 5.37
CA PHE A 148 5.94 -2.08 6.54
C PHE A 148 6.14 -2.98 7.76
N SER A 149 7.06 -2.62 8.67
CA SER A 149 7.27 -3.33 9.92
C SER A 149 7.54 -2.36 11.06
N TYR A 150 6.89 -2.61 12.21
CA TYR A 150 7.09 -1.81 13.41
C TYR A 150 7.15 -2.70 14.66
N LYS A 151 8.19 -2.54 15.49
CA LYS A 151 8.35 -3.31 16.74
C LYS A 151 7.32 -2.87 17.77
N LEU A 152 6.57 -3.81 18.31
CA LEU A 152 5.52 -3.58 19.30
C LEU A 152 5.58 -4.66 20.39
N PRO A 153 5.20 -4.36 21.64
CA PRO A 153 4.89 -5.39 22.63
C PRO A 153 3.78 -6.32 22.12
N ASN A 154 3.80 -7.56 22.55
CA ASN A 154 2.69 -8.47 22.29
C ASN A 154 1.41 -7.94 22.93
N GLY A 155 0.29 -8.09 22.25
CA GLY A 155 -1.00 -7.55 22.69
C GLY A 155 -1.98 -7.33 21.55
N LYS A 156 -3.14 -6.82 21.91
CA LYS A 156 -4.22 -6.49 20.97
C LYS A 156 -4.12 -5.02 20.57
N TYR A 157 -4.27 -4.76 19.27
CA TYR A 157 -4.18 -3.42 18.70
C TYR A 157 -5.29 -3.16 17.70
N ILE A 158 -5.67 -1.90 17.59
CA ILE A 158 -6.46 -1.36 16.49
C ILE A 158 -5.46 -0.68 15.54
N VAL A 159 -5.33 -1.18 14.34
CA VAL A 159 -4.53 -0.58 13.28
C VAL A 159 -5.45 0.17 12.33
N LYS A 160 -5.15 1.45 12.09
CA LYS A 160 -5.85 2.27 11.10
C LYS A 160 -4.90 2.62 9.98
N LEU A 161 -5.31 2.34 8.77
CA LEU A 161 -4.59 2.62 7.54
C LEU A 161 -5.29 3.76 6.82
N HIS A 162 -4.57 4.83 6.56
CA HIS A 162 -5.08 6.06 5.95
C HIS A 162 -4.72 6.09 4.47
N PHE A 163 -5.71 6.34 3.62
CA PHE A 163 -5.60 6.33 2.17
C PHE A 163 -6.30 7.53 1.54
N ALA A 164 -5.73 8.07 0.49
CA ALA A 164 -6.40 9.00 -0.42
C ALA A 164 -5.75 8.90 -1.81
N GLU A 165 -6.52 8.61 -2.85
CA GLU A 165 -5.99 8.62 -4.19
C GLU A 165 -5.67 10.06 -4.63
N THR A 166 -4.39 10.37 -4.73
CA THR A 166 -3.89 11.71 -5.04
C THR A 166 -3.13 11.79 -6.36
N TYR A 167 -2.87 10.65 -7.01
CA TYR A 167 -2.18 10.62 -8.28
C TYR A 167 -3.12 11.01 -9.43
N GLU A 168 -2.74 12.04 -10.18
CA GLU A 168 -3.64 12.67 -11.16
C GLU A 168 -3.98 11.77 -12.36
N ASP A 169 -3.13 10.79 -12.68
CA ASP A 169 -3.40 9.83 -13.75
C ASP A 169 -4.43 8.77 -13.37
N ILE A 170 -4.76 8.63 -12.08
CA ILE A 170 -5.86 7.79 -11.62
C ILE A 170 -7.15 8.62 -11.63
N THR A 171 -7.96 8.38 -12.64
CA THR A 171 -9.18 9.14 -12.91
C THR A 171 -10.47 8.36 -12.71
N GLY A 172 -10.36 7.11 -12.25
CA GLY A 172 -11.52 6.23 -12.06
C GLY A 172 -11.20 4.93 -11.34
N ALA A 173 -12.27 4.24 -10.96
CA ALA A 173 -12.21 2.92 -10.34
C ALA A 173 -11.47 1.90 -11.22
N GLY A 174 -10.75 0.97 -10.59
CA GLY A 174 -10.02 -0.11 -11.24
C GLY A 174 -8.66 0.29 -11.82
N GLN A 175 -8.27 1.56 -11.73
CA GLN A 175 -6.99 2.03 -12.28
C GLN A 175 -5.83 1.87 -11.28
N ARG A 176 -6.10 1.84 -9.98
CA ARG A 176 -5.17 1.40 -8.93
C ARG A 176 -5.87 0.36 -8.07
N VAL A 177 -5.37 -0.86 -8.12
CA VAL A 177 -5.86 -1.99 -7.33
C VAL A 177 -4.66 -2.72 -6.76
N PHE A 178 -4.66 -2.98 -5.48
CA PHE A 178 -3.59 -3.74 -4.83
C PHE A 178 -4.16 -4.62 -3.71
N THR A 179 -3.35 -5.55 -3.25
CA THR A 179 -3.68 -6.40 -2.11
C THR A 179 -2.74 -6.06 -0.98
N PHE A 180 -3.23 -6.00 0.25
CA PHE A 180 -2.37 -5.89 1.42
C PHE A 180 -2.82 -6.83 2.52
N ASN A 181 -1.89 -7.16 3.42
CA ASN A 181 -2.14 -8.02 4.57
C ASN A 181 -1.61 -7.33 5.83
N VAL A 182 -2.43 -7.24 6.86
CA VAL A 182 -2.09 -6.65 8.16
C VAL A 182 -2.09 -7.75 9.20
N ALA A 183 -0.92 -8.22 9.63
CA ALA A 183 -0.78 -9.27 10.65
C ALA A 183 -1.71 -10.48 10.43
N GLY A 184 -1.80 -10.98 9.17
CA GLY A 184 -2.63 -12.12 8.79
C GLY A 184 -4.02 -11.76 8.23
N HIS A 185 -4.47 -10.53 8.37
CA HIS A 185 -5.73 -10.06 7.78
C HIS A 185 -5.52 -9.56 6.36
N GLU A 186 -6.02 -10.28 5.37
CA GLU A 186 -5.83 -9.96 3.94
C GLU A 186 -6.98 -9.11 3.39
N PHE A 187 -6.62 -8.05 2.67
CA PHE A 187 -7.50 -7.15 1.94
C PHE A 187 -7.18 -7.27 0.45
N LYS A 188 -7.95 -8.10 -0.25
CA LYS A 188 -7.79 -8.38 -1.68
C LYS A 188 -8.42 -7.31 -2.54
N ASP A 189 -7.77 -7.03 -3.68
CA ASP A 189 -8.31 -6.18 -4.73
C ASP A 189 -8.80 -4.82 -4.19
N PHE A 190 -8.01 -4.24 -3.29
CA PHE A 190 -8.34 -2.97 -2.65
C PHE A 190 -8.15 -1.84 -3.63
N ASP A 191 -9.20 -1.07 -3.84
CA ASP A 191 -9.25 0.10 -4.71
C ASP A 191 -9.58 1.33 -3.87
N VAL A 192 -8.60 2.20 -3.68
CA VAL A 192 -8.73 3.43 -2.87
C VAL A 192 -9.81 4.34 -3.43
N TRP A 193 -9.87 4.49 -4.77
CA TRP A 193 -10.90 5.30 -5.42
C TRP A 193 -12.31 4.84 -5.05
N VAL A 194 -12.55 3.54 -5.12
CA VAL A 194 -13.87 2.95 -4.78
C VAL A 194 -14.18 3.14 -3.30
N LYS A 195 -13.22 2.88 -2.43
CA LYS A 195 -13.39 2.98 -0.98
C LYS A 195 -13.63 4.42 -0.51
N ALA A 196 -12.88 5.38 -1.04
CA ALA A 196 -13.01 6.80 -0.71
C ALA A 196 -14.18 7.49 -1.41
N GLY A 197 -14.71 6.88 -2.49
CA GLY A 197 -15.75 7.47 -3.34
C GLY A 197 -15.21 8.55 -4.29
N GLY A 198 -13.96 8.41 -4.74
CA GLY A 198 -13.31 9.29 -5.72
C GLY A 198 -11.92 9.74 -5.30
N ALA A 199 -11.25 10.51 -6.18
CA ALA A 199 -9.94 11.07 -5.90
C ALA A 199 -9.99 12.16 -4.81
N LYS A 200 -8.84 12.38 -4.17
CA LYS A 200 -8.59 13.45 -3.19
C LYS A 200 -9.62 13.42 -2.04
N ARG A 201 -9.95 12.22 -1.59
CA ARG A 201 -10.87 11.97 -0.48
C ARG A 201 -10.23 11.00 0.50
N ALA A 202 -10.21 11.39 1.76
CA ALA A 202 -9.68 10.55 2.83
C ALA A 202 -10.58 9.33 3.07
N TYR A 203 -9.93 8.19 3.23
CA TYR A 203 -10.53 6.94 3.66
C TYR A 203 -9.65 6.27 4.72
N VAL A 204 -10.26 5.63 5.71
CA VAL A 204 -9.54 4.91 6.77
C VAL A 204 -10.05 3.48 6.82
N GLU A 205 -9.16 2.53 6.57
CA GLU A 205 -9.42 1.12 6.83
C GLU A 205 -8.98 0.79 8.26
N THR A 206 -9.83 0.08 9.01
CA THR A 206 -9.56 -0.26 10.41
C THR A 206 -9.57 -1.76 10.61
N VAL A 207 -8.52 -2.29 11.24
CA VAL A 207 -8.38 -3.71 11.52
C VAL A 207 -7.93 -3.94 12.95
N ASN A 208 -8.53 -4.94 13.63
CA ASN A 208 -8.09 -5.40 14.93
C ASN A 208 -7.08 -6.53 14.74
N VAL A 209 -5.93 -6.43 15.38
CA VAL A 209 -4.84 -7.41 15.26
C VAL A 209 -4.41 -7.90 16.65
N ASP A 210 -3.89 -9.12 16.70
CA ASP A 210 -3.25 -9.70 17.87
C ASP A 210 -1.76 -9.94 17.58
N ILE A 211 -0.90 -9.16 18.18
CA ILE A 211 0.56 -9.24 17.98
C ILE A 211 1.12 -10.25 18.99
N THR A 212 1.78 -11.27 18.48
CA THR A 212 2.34 -12.36 19.27
C THR A 212 3.85 -12.57 19.10
N ASP A 213 4.45 -11.90 18.12
CA ASP A 213 5.86 -12.02 17.71
C ASP A 213 6.69 -10.74 17.91
N GLY A 214 6.13 -9.74 18.61
CA GLY A 214 6.83 -8.51 18.98
C GLY A 214 6.88 -7.46 17.88
N LYS A 215 6.08 -7.58 16.79
CA LYS A 215 6.04 -6.61 15.69
C LYS A 215 4.71 -6.63 14.96
N LEU A 216 4.36 -5.49 14.38
CA LEU A 216 3.32 -5.40 13.34
C LEU A 216 3.99 -5.47 11.98
N ASP A 217 3.61 -6.45 11.18
CA ASP A 217 4.00 -6.54 9.78
C ASP A 217 2.79 -6.27 8.88
N ILE A 218 3.00 -5.46 7.84
CA ILE A 218 2.05 -5.23 6.76
C ILE A 218 2.79 -5.52 5.45
N THR A 219 2.19 -6.32 4.57
CA THR A 219 2.74 -6.59 3.24
C THR A 219 1.83 -6.03 2.16
N PHE A 220 2.41 -5.60 1.04
CA PHE A 220 1.70 -5.03 -0.08
C PHE A 220 2.04 -5.77 -1.37
N THR A 221 1.04 -6.01 -2.20
CA THR A 221 1.18 -6.68 -3.50
C THR A 221 0.45 -5.87 -4.56
N THR A 222 1.15 -5.52 -5.62
CA THR A 222 0.58 -4.82 -6.78
C THR A 222 -0.29 -5.76 -7.60
N ASN A 223 -1.54 -5.36 -7.87
CA ASN A 223 -2.42 -6.01 -8.83
C ASN A 223 -2.51 -5.16 -10.12
N ILE A 224 -2.91 -3.89 -9.98
CA ILE A 224 -2.96 -2.89 -11.05
C ILE A 224 -2.44 -1.59 -10.47
N GLN A 225 -1.35 -1.04 -10.98
CA GLN A 225 -0.63 0.12 -10.44
C GLN A 225 -0.08 -0.14 -9.02
N SER A 226 0.94 0.62 -8.63
CA SER A 226 1.62 0.48 -7.34
C SER A 226 0.68 0.72 -6.15
N PRO A 227 0.80 -0.04 -5.05
CA PRO A 227 0.12 0.30 -3.80
C PRO A 227 0.57 1.67 -3.29
N GLU A 228 -0.29 2.33 -2.54
CA GLU A 228 -0.01 3.60 -1.87
C GLU A 228 -0.60 3.60 -0.46
N ILE A 229 -0.08 4.48 0.43
CA ILE A 229 -0.60 4.74 1.76
C ILE A 229 -0.17 6.12 2.24
N ASN A 230 -1.06 6.80 2.97
CA ASN A 230 -0.79 8.14 3.52
C ASN A 230 -0.44 8.10 5.02
N GLY A 231 -0.91 7.13 5.77
CA GLY A 231 -0.60 7.05 7.18
C GLY A 231 -1.01 5.75 7.87
N ILE A 232 -0.40 5.51 9.02
CA ILE A 232 -0.68 4.34 9.87
C ILE A 232 -0.85 4.81 11.31
N GLU A 233 -1.95 4.40 11.97
CA GLU A 233 -2.08 4.50 13.42
C GLU A 233 -2.09 3.09 14.03
N ILE A 234 -1.37 2.92 15.14
CA ILE A 234 -1.32 1.69 15.93
C ILE A 234 -1.73 2.04 17.36
N ILE A 235 -2.91 1.62 17.74
CA ILE A 235 -3.57 2.00 18.99
C ILE A 235 -3.77 0.75 19.83
N PRO A 236 -3.33 0.69 21.12
CA PRO A 236 -3.64 -0.44 21.98
C PRO A 236 -5.15 -0.62 22.08
N ALA A 237 -5.63 -1.84 21.89
CA ALA A 237 -7.01 -2.18 22.21
C ALA A 237 -7.15 -2.32 23.73
N SER A 238 -8.09 -1.61 24.32
CA SER A 238 -8.41 -1.66 25.76
C SER A 238 -9.14 -2.96 26.14
#